data_b8f07e4672664e57f93817e043e803e4
#
_entry.id   b8f07e4672664e57f93817e043e803e4
#
_cell.length_a   1.000
_cell.length_b   1.000
_cell.length_c   1.000
_cell.angle_alpha   90.00
_cell.angle_beta   90.00
_cell.angle_gamma   90.00
#
_symmetry.space_group_name_H-M   'P 1'
#
loop_
_entity.id
_entity.type
_entity.pdbx_description
1 polymer ?
#
loop_
_entity_poly.entity_id
_entity_poly.type
_entity_poly.pdbx_seq_one_letter_code
_entity_poly.pdbx_strand_id
1 'polypeptide(L)'
;MRILAYSGNAAVINEIKDKLVGRDVAVMQEKDKFLELAYDKNYDVVCVDIWDAEKEARELLSTVEGIKILILSHEPKFNEGREFLHLGAKGYANARMLEVHFQDALEAIERGEVWLYPEFIQSMIQMMTKEILPSNSSNLLEKLTSKEKEIAELVYKGLTNQEIAEILQITVRTVKAHVGTIFEKTGAKDRINLILLMQKME
;
A
#
# COMPACT_ATOMS: atom_id res chain seq x y z
N MET A 1 7.53 -15.30 -25.32
CA MET A 1 7.04 -15.16 -23.93
C MET A 1 5.75 -15.92 -23.76
N ARG A 2 5.73 -16.92 -22.89
CA ARG A 2 4.55 -17.71 -22.50
C ARG A 2 4.04 -17.18 -21.16
N ILE A 3 2.77 -16.85 -21.10
CA ILE A 3 2.15 -16.20 -19.93
C ILE A 3 1.11 -17.15 -19.33
N LEU A 4 1.14 -17.31 -18.02
CA LEU A 4 0.07 -17.94 -17.26
C LEU A 4 -0.64 -16.85 -16.43
N ALA A 5 -1.95 -16.75 -16.55
CA ALA A 5 -2.71 -15.77 -15.78
C ALA A 5 -3.85 -16.43 -15.00
N TYR A 6 -4.08 -15.99 -13.79
CA TYR A 6 -5.15 -16.45 -12.91
C TYR A 6 -5.97 -15.28 -12.36
N SER A 7 -7.28 -15.45 -12.37
CA SER A 7 -8.21 -14.69 -11.53
C SER A 7 -9.48 -15.53 -11.30
N GLY A 8 -9.99 -15.55 -10.09
CA GLY A 8 -11.31 -16.11 -9.77
C GLY A 8 -12.47 -15.28 -10.30
N ASN A 9 -12.20 -14.04 -10.73
CA ASN A 9 -13.21 -13.10 -11.24
C ASN A 9 -13.31 -13.15 -12.76
N ALA A 10 -14.45 -13.61 -13.29
CA ALA A 10 -14.68 -13.73 -14.72
C ALA A 10 -14.52 -12.41 -15.51
N ALA A 11 -14.85 -11.26 -14.91
CA ALA A 11 -14.68 -9.97 -15.56
C ALA A 11 -13.18 -9.64 -15.74
N VAL A 12 -12.35 -9.89 -14.72
CA VAL A 12 -10.89 -9.70 -14.78
C VAL A 12 -10.26 -10.66 -15.78
N ILE A 13 -10.72 -11.92 -15.83
CA ILE A 13 -10.30 -12.91 -16.84
C ILE A 13 -10.51 -12.39 -18.27
N ASN A 14 -11.69 -11.84 -18.56
CA ASN A 14 -11.98 -11.29 -19.87
C ASN A 14 -11.10 -10.08 -20.19
N GLU A 15 -10.93 -9.16 -19.23
CA GLU A 15 -10.03 -8.01 -19.39
C GLU A 15 -8.56 -8.45 -19.65
N ILE A 16 -8.07 -9.49 -18.96
CA ILE A 16 -6.73 -10.03 -19.21
C ILE A 16 -6.62 -10.63 -20.60
N LYS A 17 -7.62 -11.40 -21.02
CA LYS A 17 -7.64 -11.99 -22.38
C LYS A 17 -7.62 -10.93 -23.46
N ASP A 18 -8.42 -9.86 -23.31
CA ASP A 18 -8.50 -8.77 -24.27
C ASP A 18 -7.16 -8.01 -24.37
N LYS A 19 -6.48 -7.79 -23.24
CA LYS A 19 -5.17 -7.12 -23.18
C LYS A 19 -4.01 -7.99 -23.72
N LEU A 20 -4.21 -9.29 -23.84
CA LEU A 20 -3.19 -10.25 -24.27
C LEU A 20 -3.49 -10.88 -25.64
N VAL A 21 -4.36 -10.28 -26.45
CA VAL A 21 -4.67 -10.74 -27.81
C VAL A 21 -3.37 -10.84 -28.62
N GLY A 22 -3.16 -11.99 -29.25
CA GLY A 22 -1.95 -12.28 -30.05
C GLY A 22 -0.72 -12.73 -29.24
N ARG A 23 -0.82 -12.86 -27.93
CA ARG A 23 0.22 -13.43 -27.06
C ARG A 23 -0.03 -14.91 -26.78
N ASP A 24 1.03 -15.67 -26.48
CA ASP A 24 0.93 -17.06 -26.00
C ASP A 24 0.56 -17.03 -24.51
N VAL A 25 -0.74 -17.09 -24.23
CA VAL A 25 -1.30 -16.95 -22.87
C VAL A 25 -2.26 -18.07 -22.52
N ALA A 26 -2.07 -18.67 -21.35
CA ALA A 26 -3.02 -19.54 -20.69
C ALA A 26 -3.72 -18.77 -19.56
N VAL A 27 -5.02 -18.53 -19.66
CA VAL A 27 -5.80 -17.81 -18.65
C VAL A 27 -6.71 -18.79 -17.93
N MET A 28 -6.52 -18.91 -16.61
CA MET A 28 -7.21 -19.88 -15.75
C MET A 28 -8.15 -19.18 -14.78
N GLN A 29 -9.32 -19.79 -14.58
CA GLN A 29 -10.28 -19.44 -13.54
C GLN A 29 -10.35 -20.50 -12.44
N GLU A 30 -9.93 -21.72 -12.75
CA GLU A 30 -9.84 -22.81 -11.79
C GLU A 30 -8.48 -22.76 -11.08
N LYS A 31 -8.50 -22.55 -9.76
CA LYS A 31 -7.31 -22.35 -8.94
C LYS A 31 -6.38 -23.57 -8.95
N ASP A 32 -6.92 -24.75 -8.78
CA ASP A 32 -6.12 -25.99 -8.72
C ASP A 32 -5.36 -26.23 -10.02
N LYS A 33 -6.03 -26.02 -11.15
CA LYS A 33 -5.39 -26.15 -12.47
C LYS A 33 -4.35 -25.07 -12.73
N PHE A 34 -4.60 -23.85 -12.26
CA PHE A 34 -3.61 -22.78 -12.30
C PHE A 34 -2.35 -23.17 -11.53
N LEU A 35 -2.50 -23.68 -10.30
CA LEU A 35 -1.37 -24.08 -9.46
C LEU A 35 -0.57 -25.21 -10.10
N GLU A 36 -1.23 -26.25 -10.63
CA GLU A 36 -0.56 -27.33 -11.37
C GLU A 36 0.34 -26.77 -12.48
N LEU A 37 -0.18 -25.85 -13.31
CA LEU A 37 0.57 -25.23 -14.39
C LEU A 37 1.69 -24.29 -13.91
N ALA A 38 1.49 -23.58 -12.82
CA ALA A 38 2.49 -22.67 -12.25
C ALA A 38 3.70 -23.44 -11.69
N TYR A 39 3.48 -24.62 -11.09
CA TYR A 39 4.55 -25.49 -10.60
C TYR A 39 5.36 -26.17 -11.72
N ASP A 40 4.77 -26.36 -12.90
CA ASP A 40 5.43 -26.96 -14.09
C ASP A 40 6.55 -26.07 -14.69
N LYS A 41 6.66 -24.82 -14.27
CA LYS A 41 7.67 -23.83 -14.73
C LYS A 41 7.75 -23.65 -16.26
N ASN A 42 6.67 -23.92 -16.97
CA ASN A 42 6.61 -23.83 -18.44
C ASN A 42 6.25 -22.42 -18.94
N TYR A 43 6.18 -21.45 -18.05
CA TYR A 43 5.77 -20.08 -18.34
C TYR A 43 6.87 -19.08 -17.96
N ASP A 44 7.05 -18.07 -18.81
CA ASP A 44 8.05 -17.03 -18.61
C ASP A 44 7.61 -16.02 -17.55
N VAL A 45 6.29 -15.73 -17.51
CA VAL A 45 5.66 -14.82 -16.55
C VAL A 45 4.34 -15.39 -16.05
N VAL A 46 4.11 -15.27 -14.77
CA VAL A 46 2.86 -15.67 -14.10
C VAL A 46 2.16 -14.43 -13.55
N CYS A 47 0.90 -14.21 -13.92
CA CYS A 47 0.05 -13.13 -13.41
C CYS A 47 -0.96 -13.71 -12.43
N VAL A 48 -1.01 -13.22 -11.21
CA VAL A 48 -1.91 -13.72 -10.16
C VAL A 48 -2.77 -12.60 -9.61
N ASP A 49 -4.07 -12.69 -9.80
CA ASP A 49 -5.03 -11.87 -9.09
C ASP A 49 -5.19 -12.39 -7.67
N ILE A 50 -4.77 -11.57 -6.70
CA ILE A 50 -4.75 -11.95 -5.29
C ILE A 50 -6.09 -11.78 -4.57
N TRP A 51 -7.15 -11.39 -5.25
CA TRP A 51 -8.48 -11.25 -4.65
C TRP A 51 -8.92 -12.51 -3.90
N ASP A 52 -8.63 -13.69 -4.46
CA ASP A 52 -8.97 -15.00 -3.89
C ASP A 52 -7.79 -15.99 -3.87
N ALA A 53 -6.60 -15.57 -4.28
CA ALA A 53 -5.40 -16.39 -4.39
C ALA A 53 -4.16 -15.78 -3.71
N GLU A 54 -4.35 -14.96 -2.67
CA GLU A 54 -3.23 -14.32 -1.96
C GLU A 54 -2.30 -15.35 -1.31
N LYS A 55 -2.86 -16.35 -0.64
CA LYS A 55 -2.09 -17.42 0.02
C LYS A 55 -1.27 -18.21 -1.00
N GLU A 56 -1.88 -18.58 -2.09
CA GLU A 56 -1.26 -19.35 -3.17
C GLU A 56 -0.15 -18.55 -3.87
N ALA A 57 -0.34 -17.26 -4.09
CA ALA A 57 0.69 -16.37 -4.62
C ALA A 57 1.92 -16.31 -3.69
N ARG A 58 1.71 -16.21 -2.37
CA ARG A 58 2.78 -16.25 -1.37
C ARG A 58 3.50 -17.60 -1.35
N GLU A 59 2.76 -18.69 -1.46
CA GLU A 59 3.32 -20.03 -1.51
C GLU A 59 4.17 -20.24 -2.77
N LEU A 60 3.68 -19.86 -3.95
CA LEU A 60 4.44 -19.93 -5.20
C LEU A 60 5.76 -19.14 -5.12
N LEU A 61 5.74 -17.92 -4.58
CA LEU A 61 6.93 -17.10 -4.41
C LEU A 61 7.96 -17.72 -3.47
N SER A 62 7.50 -18.46 -2.45
CA SER A 62 8.40 -19.09 -1.47
C SER A 62 8.92 -20.47 -1.89
N THR A 63 8.21 -21.17 -2.77
CA THR A 63 8.51 -22.57 -3.12
C THR A 63 9.07 -22.76 -4.52
N VAL A 64 8.69 -21.89 -5.48
CA VAL A 64 9.11 -22.02 -6.88
C VAL A 64 10.27 -21.09 -7.17
N GLU A 65 11.48 -21.61 -7.11
CA GLU A 65 12.70 -20.84 -7.38
C GLU A 65 12.70 -20.27 -8.82
N GLY A 66 13.00 -18.97 -8.92
CA GLY A 66 13.13 -18.29 -10.21
C GLY A 66 11.82 -17.91 -10.89
N ILE A 67 10.66 -18.20 -10.28
CA ILE A 67 9.35 -17.80 -10.83
C ILE A 67 9.25 -16.28 -10.94
N LYS A 68 8.77 -15.80 -12.08
CA LYS A 68 8.53 -14.37 -12.34
C LYS A 68 7.05 -14.08 -12.19
N ILE A 69 6.65 -13.50 -11.06
CA ILE A 69 5.23 -13.22 -10.77
C ILE A 69 4.94 -11.72 -10.83
N LEU A 70 3.88 -11.39 -11.59
CA LEU A 70 3.15 -10.12 -11.51
C LEU A 70 1.93 -10.31 -10.60
N ILE A 71 1.92 -9.65 -9.48
CA ILE A 71 0.76 -9.62 -8.57
C ILE A 71 -0.23 -8.57 -9.04
N LEU A 72 -1.50 -8.97 -9.15
CA LEU A 72 -2.62 -8.10 -9.50
C LEU A 72 -3.53 -7.93 -8.28
N SER A 73 -3.78 -6.69 -7.87
CA SER A 73 -4.68 -6.33 -6.76
C SER A 73 -5.80 -5.43 -7.27
N HIS A 74 -7.02 -5.61 -6.78
CA HIS A 74 -8.16 -4.74 -7.14
C HIS A 74 -8.06 -3.37 -6.47
N GLU A 75 -7.46 -3.33 -5.28
CA GLU A 75 -7.22 -2.11 -4.50
C GLU A 75 -5.75 -2.10 -4.05
N PRO A 76 -4.80 -1.73 -4.93
CA PRO A 76 -3.40 -1.76 -4.61
C PRO A 76 -3.05 -0.93 -3.37
N LYS A 77 -2.40 -1.58 -2.39
CA LYS A 77 -1.94 -0.97 -1.14
C LYS A 77 -0.43 -1.05 -1.05
N PHE A 78 0.20 0.02 -0.57
CA PHE A 78 1.66 0.08 -0.48
C PHE A 78 2.26 -1.05 0.37
N ASN A 79 1.71 -1.30 1.57
CA ASN A 79 2.24 -2.34 2.46
C ASN A 79 2.11 -3.74 1.86
N GLU A 80 0.98 -4.05 1.23
CA GLU A 80 0.74 -5.32 0.54
C GLU A 80 1.75 -5.53 -0.61
N GLY A 81 1.92 -4.51 -1.47
CA GLY A 81 2.89 -4.58 -2.58
C GLY A 81 4.33 -4.72 -2.08
N ARG A 82 4.71 -3.99 -1.02
CA ARG A 82 6.03 -4.12 -0.39
C ARG A 82 6.30 -5.55 0.10
N GLU A 83 5.30 -6.19 0.73
CA GLU A 83 5.43 -7.58 1.19
C GLU A 83 5.63 -8.55 0.03
N PHE A 84 4.83 -8.44 -1.04
CA PHE A 84 5.00 -9.30 -2.22
C PHE A 84 6.35 -9.11 -2.91
N LEU A 85 6.83 -7.87 -3.02
CA LEU A 85 8.16 -7.58 -3.57
C LEU A 85 9.27 -8.16 -2.69
N HIS A 86 9.13 -8.10 -1.38
CA HIS A 86 10.07 -8.73 -0.44
C HIS A 86 10.10 -10.26 -0.59
N LEU A 87 8.97 -10.89 -0.89
CA LEU A 87 8.89 -12.32 -1.21
C LEU A 87 9.45 -12.67 -2.59
N GLY A 88 9.82 -11.69 -3.41
CA GLY A 88 10.45 -11.90 -4.72
C GLY A 88 9.53 -11.70 -5.92
N ALA A 89 8.31 -11.19 -5.74
CA ALA A 89 7.47 -10.78 -6.86
C ALA A 89 8.20 -9.78 -7.76
N LYS A 90 7.99 -9.90 -9.07
CA LYS A 90 8.61 -9.03 -10.08
C LYS A 90 7.74 -7.84 -10.46
N GLY A 91 6.52 -7.80 -10.00
CA GLY A 91 5.64 -6.66 -10.16
C GLY A 91 4.44 -6.70 -9.22
N TYR A 92 3.89 -5.53 -8.95
CA TYR A 92 2.66 -5.36 -8.20
C TYR A 92 1.84 -4.24 -8.83
N ALA A 93 0.60 -4.51 -9.19
CA ALA A 93 -0.20 -3.63 -10.03
C ALA A 93 -1.70 -3.71 -9.75
N ASN A 94 -2.45 -2.73 -10.29
CA ASN A 94 -3.91 -2.79 -10.33
C ASN A 94 -4.37 -3.84 -11.35
N ALA A 95 -5.27 -4.74 -10.96
CA ALA A 95 -5.85 -5.77 -11.83
C ALA A 95 -6.56 -5.16 -13.06
N ARG A 96 -7.03 -3.91 -12.95
CA ARG A 96 -7.71 -3.17 -14.03
C ARG A 96 -6.84 -2.09 -14.69
N MET A 97 -5.50 -2.20 -14.58
CA MET A 97 -4.61 -1.24 -15.26
C MET A 97 -4.81 -1.24 -16.78
N LEU A 98 -4.44 -0.15 -17.42
CA LEU A 98 -4.53 -0.01 -18.87
C LEU A 98 -3.66 -1.05 -19.59
N GLU A 99 -4.05 -1.42 -20.80
CA GLU A 99 -3.35 -2.40 -21.63
C GLU A 99 -1.87 -2.04 -21.82
N VAL A 100 -1.57 -0.78 -22.10
CA VAL A 100 -0.18 -0.31 -22.29
C VAL A 100 0.69 -0.59 -21.08
N HIS A 101 0.19 -0.35 -19.86
CA HIS A 101 0.93 -0.62 -18.63
C HIS A 101 1.05 -2.11 -18.35
N PHE A 102 0.06 -2.90 -18.75
CA PHE A 102 0.10 -4.36 -18.63
C PHE A 102 1.18 -4.95 -19.54
N GLN A 103 1.28 -4.47 -20.77
CA GLN A 103 2.31 -4.87 -21.73
C GLN A 103 3.71 -4.46 -21.25
N ASP A 104 3.89 -3.21 -20.80
CA ASP A 104 5.15 -2.71 -20.24
C ASP A 104 5.61 -3.57 -19.04
N ALA A 105 4.65 -3.94 -18.14
CA ALA A 105 4.94 -4.78 -17.00
C ALA A 105 5.45 -6.16 -17.40
N LEU A 106 4.77 -6.81 -18.34
CA LEU A 106 5.15 -8.14 -18.83
C LEU A 106 6.53 -8.14 -19.47
N GLU A 107 6.83 -7.15 -20.31
CA GLU A 107 8.14 -7.02 -20.99
C GLU A 107 9.28 -6.76 -19.99
N ALA A 108 9.06 -5.88 -19.00
CA ALA A 108 10.04 -5.65 -17.94
C ALA A 108 10.31 -6.91 -17.12
N ILE A 109 9.26 -7.63 -16.74
CA ILE A 109 9.35 -8.86 -15.94
C ILE A 109 10.01 -9.99 -16.75
N GLU A 110 9.74 -10.11 -18.05
CA GLU A 110 10.42 -11.07 -18.93
C GLU A 110 11.93 -10.84 -18.93
N ARG A 111 12.38 -9.59 -18.98
CA ARG A 111 13.82 -9.22 -18.87
C ARG A 111 14.40 -9.43 -17.47
N GLY A 112 13.59 -9.81 -16.49
CA GLY A 112 13.99 -10.02 -15.09
C GLY A 112 13.98 -8.73 -14.25
N GLU A 113 13.50 -7.64 -14.81
CA GLU A 113 13.34 -6.36 -14.12
C GLU A 113 12.14 -6.38 -13.17
N VAL A 114 12.07 -5.42 -12.25
CA VAL A 114 10.91 -5.20 -11.37
C VAL A 114 10.07 -4.09 -11.97
N TRP A 115 8.78 -4.35 -12.18
CA TRP A 115 7.84 -3.35 -12.63
C TRP A 115 6.90 -2.89 -11.51
N LEU A 116 6.79 -1.57 -11.37
CA LEU A 116 5.93 -0.93 -10.37
C LEU A 116 5.14 0.20 -11.02
N TYR A 117 3.88 0.35 -10.65
CA TYR A 117 3.08 1.46 -11.12
C TYR A 117 3.55 2.79 -10.48
N PRO A 118 3.36 3.94 -11.17
CA PRO A 118 3.96 5.22 -10.76
C PRO A 118 3.61 5.66 -9.34
N GLU A 119 2.37 5.46 -8.90
CA GLU A 119 1.91 5.83 -7.56
C GLU A 119 2.62 5.02 -6.46
N PHE A 120 2.96 3.76 -6.75
CA PHE A 120 3.73 2.93 -5.84
C PHE A 120 5.16 3.46 -5.69
N ILE A 121 5.79 3.86 -6.78
CA ILE A 121 7.13 4.46 -6.79
C ILE A 121 7.12 5.77 -5.98
N GLN A 122 6.11 6.62 -6.16
CA GLN A 122 5.96 7.85 -5.38
C GLN A 122 5.81 7.55 -3.88
N SER A 123 5.04 6.54 -3.52
CA SER A 123 4.87 6.11 -2.13
C SER A 123 6.18 5.59 -1.53
N MET A 124 6.97 4.85 -2.29
CA MET A 124 8.32 4.42 -1.89
C MET A 124 9.24 5.62 -1.63
N ILE A 125 9.31 6.57 -2.55
CA ILE A 125 10.13 7.77 -2.41
C ILE A 125 9.72 8.55 -1.16
N GLN A 126 8.42 8.72 -0.92
CA GLN A 126 7.92 9.40 0.28
C GLN A 126 8.30 8.68 1.58
N MET A 127 8.29 7.35 1.60
CA MET A 127 8.74 6.59 2.76
C MET A 127 10.26 6.71 2.97
N MET A 128 11.04 6.55 1.92
CA MET A 128 12.50 6.69 1.98
C MET A 128 12.91 8.09 2.45
N THR A 129 12.23 9.14 1.96
CA THR A 129 12.50 10.51 2.40
C THR A 129 12.05 10.76 3.84
N LYS A 130 11.01 10.07 4.34
CA LYS A 130 10.63 10.10 5.76
C LYS A 130 11.63 9.35 6.66
N GLU A 131 12.24 8.29 6.16
CA GLU A 131 13.29 7.55 6.90
C GLU A 131 14.65 8.27 6.87
N ILE A 132 14.96 8.99 5.79
CA ILE A 132 16.21 9.78 5.66
C ILE A 132 16.12 11.10 6.44
N LEU A 133 14.94 11.71 6.51
CA LEU A 133 14.68 12.77 7.48
C LEU A 133 14.42 12.08 8.82
N PRO A 134 15.23 12.31 9.86
CA PRO A 134 15.00 11.68 11.15
C PRO A 134 13.54 11.86 11.49
N SER A 135 12.86 10.75 11.74
CA SER A 135 11.45 10.73 12.13
C SER A 135 11.34 11.48 13.47
N ASN A 136 11.14 12.79 13.37
CA ASN A 136 10.79 13.62 14.53
C ASN A 136 9.40 13.30 15.08
N SER A 137 8.75 12.24 14.58
CA SER A 137 7.41 11.88 15.01
C SER A 137 7.37 11.32 16.44
N SER A 138 8.34 10.51 16.84
CA SER A 138 8.47 10.12 18.26
C SER A 138 8.89 11.28 19.17
N ASN A 139 9.51 12.31 18.59
CA ASN A 139 9.95 13.52 19.33
C ASN A 139 8.93 14.68 19.29
N LEU A 140 7.87 14.61 18.48
CA LEU A 140 6.91 15.72 18.41
C LEU A 140 6.09 15.84 19.70
N LEU A 141 5.68 14.73 20.31
CA LEU A 141 5.00 14.74 21.61
C LEU A 141 5.97 15.02 22.77
N GLU A 142 7.25 14.70 22.64
CA GLU A 142 8.26 15.04 23.64
C GLU A 142 8.50 16.55 23.74
N LYS A 143 8.25 17.30 22.65
CA LYS A 143 8.30 18.79 22.66
C LYS A 143 7.10 19.44 23.36
N LEU A 144 6.05 18.68 23.59
CA LEU A 144 4.86 19.16 24.30
C LEU A 144 5.06 19.01 25.81
N THR A 145 4.67 20.05 26.53
CA THR A 145 4.53 19.99 28.00
C THR A 145 3.44 18.99 28.38
N SER A 146 3.41 18.53 29.64
CA SER A 146 2.38 17.62 30.13
C SER A 146 0.96 18.15 29.88
N LYS A 147 0.76 19.46 30.04
CA LYS A 147 -0.55 20.09 29.78
C LYS A 147 -0.91 20.17 28.31
N GLU A 148 0.06 20.41 27.44
CA GLU A 148 -0.14 20.40 25.99
C GLU A 148 -0.43 18.98 25.48
N LYS A 149 0.20 17.94 26.04
CA LYS A 149 -0.10 16.54 25.74
C LYS A 149 -1.54 16.19 26.11
N GLU A 150 -1.96 16.54 27.32
CA GLU A 150 -3.32 16.32 27.79
C GLU A 150 -4.36 16.99 26.86
N ILE A 151 -4.12 18.24 26.45
CA ILE A 151 -5.00 18.94 25.50
C ILE A 151 -4.96 18.30 24.12
N ALA A 152 -3.80 17.89 23.61
CA ALA A 152 -3.68 17.20 22.33
C ALA A 152 -4.46 15.88 22.31
N GLU A 153 -4.43 15.09 23.38
CA GLU A 153 -5.23 13.86 23.52
C GLU A 153 -6.73 14.12 23.49
N LEU A 154 -7.19 15.20 24.16
CA LEU A 154 -8.61 15.57 24.12
C LEU A 154 -9.03 16.07 22.73
N VAL A 155 -8.13 16.76 22.01
CA VAL A 155 -8.32 17.14 20.61
C VAL A 155 -8.41 15.89 19.74
N TYR A 156 -7.55 14.90 19.95
CA TYR A 156 -7.54 13.62 19.21
C TYR A 156 -8.84 12.83 19.41
N LYS A 157 -9.40 12.86 20.62
CA LYS A 157 -10.72 12.27 20.93
C LYS A 157 -11.89 13.03 20.32
N GLY A 158 -11.64 14.11 19.58
CA GLY A 158 -12.66 14.87 18.86
C GLY A 158 -13.38 15.94 19.66
N LEU A 159 -12.99 16.23 20.92
CA LEU A 159 -13.65 17.21 21.77
C LEU A 159 -13.44 18.64 21.26
N THR A 160 -14.47 19.47 21.36
CA THR A 160 -14.39 20.91 21.03
C THR A 160 -13.57 21.68 22.08
N ASN A 161 -13.13 22.88 21.75
CA ASN A 161 -12.41 23.74 22.72
C ASN A 161 -13.27 24.09 23.94
N GLN A 162 -14.59 24.13 23.80
CA GLN A 162 -15.53 24.35 24.90
C GLN A 162 -15.52 23.15 25.86
N GLU A 163 -15.67 21.92 25.34
CA GLU A 163 -15.66 20.69 26.14
C GLU A 163 -14.31 20.49 26.85
N ILE A 164 -13.21 20.79 26.15
CA ILE A 164 -11.86 20.72 26.73
C ILE A 164 -11.73 21.76 27.90
N ALA A 165 -12.26 22.97 27.72
CA ALA A 165 -12.23 23.98 28.74
C ALA A 165 -13.00 23.57 30.01
N GLU A 166 -14.15 22.92 29.82
CA GLU A 166 -14.98 22.40 30.93
C GLU A 166 -14.28 21.26 31.66
N ILE A 167 -13.72 20.26 30.91
CA ILE A 167 -13.00 19.13 31.51
C ILE A 167 -11.77 19.58 32.30
N LEU A 168 -11.01 20.51 31.75
CA LEU A 168 -9.76 20.96 32.35
C LEU A 168 -9.92 22.15 33.34
N GLN A 169 -11.15 22.64 33.51
CA GLN A 169 -11.51 23.79 34.37
C GLN A 169 -10.70 25.06 34.06
N ILE A 170 -10.47 25.34 32.76
CA ILE A 170 -9.79 26.52 32.25
C ILE A 170 -10.67 27.27 31.25
N THR A 171 -10.27 28.46 30.83
CA THR A 171 -11.06 29.21 29.85
C THR A 171 -10.88 28.69 28.45
N VAL A 172 -11.90 28.84 27.58
CA VAL A 172 -11.79 28.52 26.14
C VAL A 172 -10.65 29.28 25.47
N ARG A 173 -10.38 30.52 25.93
CA ARG A 173 -9.25 31.32 25.46
C ARG A 173 -7.91 30.65 25.77
N THR A 174 -7.78 30.06 26.95
CA THR A 174 -6.58 29.31 27.36
C THR A 174 -6.40 28.07 26.52
N VAL A 175 -7.50 27.29 26.26
CA VAL A 175 -7.45 26.13 25.38
C VAL A 175 -6.99 26.52 23.98
N LYS A 176 -7.57 27.58 23.40
CA LYS A 176 -7.15 28.09 22.07
C LYS A 176 -5.67 28.46 22.02
N ALA A 177 -5.14 29.11 23.08
CA ALA A 177 -3.72 29.42 23.15
C ALA A 177 -2.85 28.15 23.14
N HIS A 178 -3.18 27.18 23.98
CA HIS A 178 -2.45 25.88 23.99
C HIS A 178 -2.53 25.15 22.63
N VAL A 179 -3.71 25.09 22.00
CA VAL A 179 -3.88 24.46 20.69
C VAL A 179 -3.00 25.15 19.63
N GLY A 180 -2.92 26.50 19.65
CA GLY A 180 -2.00 27.24 18.77
C GLY A 180 -0.54 26.83 18.99
N THR A 181 -0.09 26.79 20.25
CA THR A 181 1.28 26.37 20.61
C THR A 181 1.53 24.91 20.24
N ILE A 182 0.53 24.03 20.40
CA ILE A 182 0.62 22.62 19.95
C ILE A 182 0.84 22.56 18.44
N PHE A 183 0.09 23.34 17.64
CA PHE A 183 0.28 23.39 16.19
C PHE A 183 1.68 23.87 15.82
N GLU A 184 2.18 24.93 16.46
CA GLU A 184 3.54 25.42 16.23
C GLU A 184 4.61 24.38 16.56
N LYS A 185 4.49 23.69 17.68
CA LYS A 185 5.46 22.68 18.14
C LYS A 185 5.41 21.39 17.34
N THR A 186 4.23 21.00 16.86
CA THR A 186 4.02 19.75 16.09
C THR A 186 4.12 19.95 14.59
N GLY A 187 4.07 21.20 14.10
CA GLY A 187 3.99 21.51 12.67
C GLY A 187 2.61 21.22 12.05
N ALA A 188 1.59 20.97 12.90
CA ALA A 188 0.23 20.78 12.43
C ALA A 188 -0.33 22.09 11.86
N LYS A 189 -0.89 22.06 10.65
CA LYS A 189 -1.48 23.26 10.01
C LYS A 189 -2.86 23.60 10.55
N ASP A 190 -3.59 22.61 11.03
CA ASP A 190 -4.93 22.72 11.57
C ASP A 190 -5.25 21.54 12.50
N ARG A 191 -6.47 21.55 13.06
CA ARG A 191 -6.95 20.54 13.99
C ARG A 191 -7.01 19.14 13.37
N ILE A 192 -7.46 19.04 12.12
CA ILE A 192 -7.55 17.76 11.40
C ILE A 192 -6.15 17.19 11.18
N ASN A 193 -5.22 18.06 10.79
CA ASN A 193 -3.83 17.67 10.59
C ASN A 193 -3.17 17.19 11.89
N LEU A 194 -3.47 17.81 13.05
CA LEU A 194 -3.01 17.35 14.37
C LEU A 194 -3.55 15.94 14.68
N ILE A 195 -4.84 15.69 14.47
CA ILE A 195 -5.47 14.38 14.69
C ILE A 195 -4.78 13.31 13.82
N LEU A 196 -4.55 13.60 12.53
CA LEU A 196 -3.86 12.69 11.62
C LEU A 196 -2.39 12.43 12.01
N LEU A 197 -1.69 13.45 12.55
CA LEU A 197 -0.34 13.27 13.08
C LEU A 197 -0.33 12.35 14.30
N MET A 198 -1.28 12.48 15.20
CA MET A 198 -1.40 11.64 16.40
C MET A 198 -1.81 10.20 16.07
N GLN A 199 -2.72 9.99 15.12
CA GLN A 199 -3.13 8.66 14.67
C GLN A 199 -1.97 7.82 14.08
N LYS A 200 -0.96 8.47 13.52
CA LYS A 200 0.24 7.79 12.98
C LYS A 200 1.24 7.36 14.05
N MET A 201 1.01 7.71 15.30
CA MET A 201 1.92 7.46 16.43
C MET A 201 1.44 6.30 17.34
N GLU A 202 0.21 5.80 17.12
CA GLU A 202 -0.28 4.55 17.69
C GLU A 202 0.14 3.36 16.82
#